data_cc546ff8c5019085b01307eb9711eed4
#
_entry.id   cc546ff8c5019085b01307eb9711eed4
#
_cell.length_a   1.000
_cell.length_b   1.000
_cell.length_c   1.000
_cell.angle_alpha   90.00
_cell.angle_beta   90.00
_cell.angle_gamma   90.00
#
_symmetry.space_group_name_H-M   'P 1'
#
loop_
_entity.id
_entity.type
_entity.pdbx_description
1 polymer ?
#
loop_
_entity_poly.entity_id
_entity_poly.type
_entity_poly.pdbx_seq_one_letter_code
_entity_poly.pdbx_strand_id
1 'polypeptide(L)'
;GKRWELALHLLEECKAWAVPNTITYNAAISACEKGAQWEHALKLLVAMCTERVWPDTTSHSAAMSACEKGKRWELALHLLEECKAWAAPDTITYSAAISACEKGAQWEHALKLMVRMCTERV
;
A
#
# COMPACT_ATOMS: atom_id res chain seq x y z
N GLY A 1 -17.97 0.36 -5.08
CA GLY A 1 -18.55 -0.94 -4.97
C GLY A 1 -18.25 -1.63 -3.66
N LYS A 2 -18.86 -2.78 -3.54
CA LYS A 2 -18.74 -3.59 -2.32
C LYS A 2 -17.74 -4.73 -2.45
N ARG A 3 -16.88 -4.67 -3.48
CA ARG A 3 -15.90 -5.73 -3.71
C ARG A 3 -14.85 -5.81 -2.59
N TRP A 4 -14.52 -4.67 -2.00
CA TRP A 4 -13.57 -4.65 -0.91
C TRP A 4 -14.14 -5.34 0.34
N GLU A 5 -15.43 -5.17 0.59
CA GLU A 5 -16.10 -5.84 1.71
C GLU A 5 -16.11 -7.35 1.51
N LEU A 6 -16.41 -7.79 0.29
CA LEU A 6 -16.37 -9.21 -0.05
C LEU A 6 -14.96 -9.76 0.12
N ALA A 7 -13.95 -9.02 -0.31
CA ALA A 7 -12.56 -9.45 -0.17
C ALA A 7 -12.18 -9.63 1.30
N LEU A 8 -12.60 -8.72 2.17
CA LEU A 8 -12.35 -8.84 3.62
C LEU A 8 -13.04 -10.05 4.21
N HIS A 9 -14.28 -10.28 3.79
CA HIS A 9 -15.05 -11.44 4.24
C HIS A 9 -14.37 -12.74 3.82
N LEU A 10 -13.94 -12.82 2.57
CA LEU A 10 -13.25 -14.01 2.07
C LEU A 10 -11.93 -14.24 2.77
N LEU A 11 -11.22 -13.17 3.11
CA LEU A 11 -9.98 -13.29 3.88
C LEU A 11 -10.25 -13.90 5.26
N GLU A 12 -11.30 -13.44 5.95
CA GLU A 12 -11.65 -13.98 7.25
C GLU A 12 -12.07 -15.45 7.16
N GLU A 13 -12.79 -15.82 6.12
CA GLU A 13 -13.13 -17.22 5.87
C GLU A 13 -11.90 -18.05 5.61
N CYS A 14 -10.95 -17.52 4.84
CA CYS A 14 -9.70 -18.21 4.54
C CYS A 14 -8.94 -18.53 5.84
N LYS A 15 -8.93 -17.62 6.79
CA LYS A 15 -8.26 -17.81 8.08
C LYS A 15 -8.81 -19.01 8.87
N ALA A 16 -10.07 -19.33 8.66
CA ALA A 16 -10.70 -20.48 9.34
C ALA A 16 -10.21 -21.83 8.80
N TRP A 17 -9.71 -21.85 7.55
CA TRP A 17 -9.30 -23.09 6.88
C TRP A 17 -7.79 -23.20 6.70
N ALA A 18 -7.10 -22.09 6.58
CA ALA A 18 -5.68 -22.09 6.29
C ALA A 18 -5.06 -20.76 6.73
N VAL A 19 -3.74 -20.71 6.77
CA VAL A 19 -3.03 -19.45 7.04
C VAL A 19 -2.97 -18.66 5.72
N PRO A 20 -3.54 -17.45 5.66
CA PRO A 20 -3.41 -16.63 4.45
C PRO A 20 -1.94 -16.33 4.17
N ASN A 21 -1.58 -16.26 2.90
CA ASN A 21 -0.21 -15.90 2.49
C ASN A 21 -0.18 -14.47 1.95
N THR A 22 1.00 -14.03 1.53
CA THR A 22 1.20 -12.69 0.98
C THR A 22 0.26 -12.41 -0.18
N ILE A 23 0.03 -13.39 -1.05
CA ILE A 23 -0.84 -13.24 -2.22
C ILE A 23 -2.28 -12.96 -1.77
N THR A 24 -2.75 -13.69 -0.75
CA THR A 24 -4.10 -13.52 -0.22
C THR A 24 -4.30 -12.11 0.36
N TYR A 25 -3.35 -11.67 1.18
CA TYR A 25 -3.41 -10.33 1.75
C TYR A 25 -3.29 -9.25 0.69
N ASN A 26 -2.42 -9.44 -0.29
CA ASN A 26 -2.26 -8.47 -1.38
C ASN A 26 -3.56 -8.31 -2.18
N ALA A 27 -4.26 -9.41 -2.42
CA ALA A 27 -5.55 -9.36 -3.11
C ALA A 27 -6.57 -8.54 -2.31
N ALA A 28 -6.61 -8.73 -0.99
CA ALA A 28 -7.52 -7.97 -0.12
C ALA A 28 -7.14 -6.49 -0.08
N ILE A 29 -5.86 -6.19 0.04
CA ILE A 29 -5.37 -4.80 0.05
C ILE A 29 -5.70 -4.13 -1.29
N SER A 30 -5.49 -4.82 -2.41
CA SER A 30 -5.83 -4.30 -3.73
C SER A 30 -7.32 -4.00 -3.87
N ALA A 31 -8.17 -4.86 -3.32
CA ALA A 31 -9.61 -4.63 -3.34
C ALA A 31 -9.96 -3.37 -2.54
N CYS A 32 -9.33 -3.18 -1.39
CA CYS A 32 -9.52 -1.98 -0.58
C CYS A 32 -9.03 -0.74 -1.31
N GLU A 33 -7.90 -0.85 -2.03
CA GLU A 33 -7.36 0.24 -2.83
C GLU A 33 -8.36 0.66 -3.91
N LYS A 34 -8.96 -0.30 -4.61
CA LYS A 34 -9.93 -0.03 -5.66
C LYS A 34 -11.23 0.54 -5.11
N GLY A 35 -11.57 0.21 -3.87
CA GLY A 35 -12.72 0.76 -3.19
C GLY A 35 -12.44 2.06 -2.46
N ALA A 36 -11.23 2.60 -2.60
CA ALA A 36 -10.77 3.82 -1.92
C ALA A 36 -10.89 3.73 -0.40
N GLN A 37 -10.65 2.55 0.16
CA GLN A 37 -10.72 2.29 1.59
C GLN A 37 -9.31 2.25 2.18
N TRP A 38 -8.66 3.40 2.28
CA TRP A 38 -7.27 3.48 2.73
C TRP A 38 -7.08 2.95 4.15
N GLU A 39 -8.06 3.17 5.03
CA GLU A 39 -7.97 2.70 6.41
C GLU A 39 -7.93 1.18 6.48
N HIS A 40 -8.79 0.52 5.73
CA HIS A 40 -8.82 -0.94 5.68
C HIS A 40 -7.54 -1.50 5.05
N ALA A 41 -7.04 -0.84 4.01
CA ALA A 41 -5.80 -1.26 3.38
C ALA A 41 -4.63 -1.23 4.39
N LEU A 42 -4.54 -0.16 5.18
CA LEU A 42 -3.50 -0.05 6.21
C LEU A 42 -3.67 -1.07 7.32
N LYS A 43 -4.91 -1.32 7.74
CA LYS A 43 -5.19 -2.35 8.75
C LYS A 43 -4.75 -3.72 8.28
N LEU A 44 -4.98 -4.03 7.02
CA LEU A 44 -4.55 -5.30 6.45
C LEU A 44 -3.04 -5.42 6.38
N LEU A 45 -2.37 -4.32 6.05
CA LEU A 45 -0.91 -4.31 6.01
C LEU A 45 -0.33 -4.60 7.40
N VAL A 46 -0.89 -3.98 8.44
CA VAL A 46 -0.49 -4.24 9.83
C VAL A 46 -0.83 -5.67 10.23
N ALA A 47 -2.01 -6.14 9.84
CA ALA A 47 -2.45 -7.50 10.17
C ALA A 47 -1.52 -8.55 9.59
N MET A 48 -1.06 -8.36 8.34
CA MET A 48 -0.15 -9.35 7.74
C MET A 48 1.18 -9.38 8.48
N CYS A 49 1.68 -8.24 8.94
CA CYS A 49 2.89 -8.20 9.74
C CYS A 49 2.69 -8.91 11.09
N THR A 50 1.54 -8.72 11.72
CA THR A 50 1.19 -9.36 12.99
C THR A 50 1.11 -10.88 12.83
N GLU A 51 0.60 -11.34 11.71
CA GLU A 51 0.48 -12.77 11.41
C GLU A 51 1.78 -13.35 10.84
N ARG A 52 2.85 -12.56 10.79
CA ARG A 52 4.15 -12.96 10.25
C ARG A 52 4.08 -13.33 8.76
N VAL A 53 3.15 -12.70 8.05
CA VAL A 53 3.08 -12.78 6.59
C VAL A 53 3.72 -11.51 6.08
N TRP A 54 4.94 -11.60 5.59
CA TRP A 54 5.74 -10.41 5.30
C TRP A 54 5.26 -9.68 4.06
N PRO A 55 5.05 -8.36 4.17
CA PRO A 55 4.67 -7.57 3.00
C PRO A 55 5.79 -7.54 1.96
N ASP A 56 5.41 -7.49 0.70
CA ASP A 56 6.37 -7.28 -0.40
C ASP A 56 6.11 -5.91 -1.04
N THR A 57 6.79 -5.61 -2.14
CA THR A 57 6.61 -4.34 -2.85
C THR A 57 5.17 -4.16 -3.28
N THR A 58 4.51 -5.24 -3.71
CA THR A 58 3.10 -5.19 -4.13
C THR A 58 2.18 -4.79 -2.97
N SER A 59 2.43 -5.33 -1.77
CA SER A 59 1.66 -4.98 -0.57
C SER A 59 1.74 -3.49 -0.29
N HIS A 60 2.95 -2.96 -0.28
CA HIS A 60 3.18 -1.55 -0.01
C HIS A 60 2.61 -0.66 -1.11
N SER A 61 2.79 -1.05 -2.38
CA SER A 61 2.26 -0.27 -3.52
C SER A 61 0.74 -0.16 -3.46
N ALA A 62 0.06 -1.25 -3.17
CA ALA A 62 -1.40 -1.24 -3.07
C ALA A 62 -1.87 -0.36 -1.92
N ALA A 63 -1.20 -0.46 -0.76
CA ALA A 63 -1.54 0.37 0.40
C ALA A 63 -1.27 1.86 0.11
N MET A 64 -0.16 2.15 -0.56
CA MET A 64 0.18 3.53 -0.92
C MET A 64 -0.81 4.10 -1.93
N SER A 65 -1.26 3.30 -2.90
CA SER A 65 -2.28 3.72 -3.86
C SER A 65 -3.60 4.02 -3.14
N ALA A 66 -3.94 3.25 -2.13
CA ALA A 66 -5.12 3.51 -1.30
C ALA A 66 -4.98 4.85 -0.56
N CYS A 67 -3.81 5.13 0.00
CA CYS A 67 -3.53 6.40 0.66
C CYS A 67 -3.58 7.56 -0.32
N GLU A 68 -3.11 7.36 -1.53
CA GLU A 68 -3.17 8.36 -2.59
C GLU A 68 -4.62 8.72 -2.91
N LYS A 69 -5.49 7.72 -3.03
CA LYS A 69 -6.92 7.94 -3.27
C LYS A 69 -7.61 8.61 -2.09
N GLY A 70 -7.14 8.33 -0.88
CA GLY A 70 -7.66 8.95 0.34
C GLY A 70 -7.04 10.30 0.65
N LYS A 71 -6.15 10.78 -0.20
CA LYS A 71 -5.42 12.04 -0.02
C LYS A 71 -4.61 12.06 1.28
N ARG A 72 -4.02 10.93 1.63
CA ARG A 72 -3.19 10.78 2.83
C ARG A 72 -1.72 10.72 2.44
N TRP A 73 -1.19 11.85 1.98
CA TRP A 73 0.19 11.93 1.49
C TRP A 73 1.23 11.58 2.56
N GLU A 74 0.96 11.96 3.80
CA GLU A 74 1.87 11.68 4.91
C GLU A 74 2.03 10.18 5.12
N LEU A 75 0.91 9.45 5.09
CA LEU A 75 0.92 8.00 5.24
C LEU A 75 1.60 7.32 4.05
N ALA A 76 1.39 7.86 2.85
CA ALA A 76 2.05 7.33 1.66
C ALA A 76 3.57 7.45 1.79
N LEU A 77 4.07 8.58 2.26
CA LEU A 77 5.51 8.78 2.49
C LEU A 77 6.05 7.83 3.54
N HIS A 78 5.29 7.64 4.62
CA HIS A 78 5.68 6.70 5.68
C HIS A 78 5.80 5.28 5.13
N LEU A 79 4.82 4.86 4.32
CA LEU A 79 4.85 3.53 3.70
C LEU A 79 6.02 3.37 2.75
N LEU A 80 6.37 4.42 2.02
CA LEU A 80 7.54 4.38 1.14
C LEU A 80 8.81 4.11 1.95
N GLU A 81 8.99 4.79 3.08
CA GLU A 81 10.15 4.59 3.93
C GLU A 81 10.16 3.17 4.52
N GLU A 82 9.00 2.66 4.92
CA GLU A 82 8.90 1.28 5.41
C GLU A 82 9.22 0.28 4.31
N CYS A 83 8.75 0.53 3.09
CA CYS A 83 9.03 -0.34 1.96
C CYS A 83 10.53 -0.49 1.72
N LYS A 84 11.28 0.59 1.88
CA LYS A 84 12.73 0.56 1.71
C LYS A 84 13.43 -0.38 2.69
N ALA A 85 12.85 -0.58 3.87
CA ALA A 85 13.41 -1.47 4.88
C ALA A 85 13.15 -2.94 4.56
N TRP A 86 12.08 -3.25 3.82
CA TRP A 86 11.66 -4.63 3.56
C TRP A 86 11.94 -5.07 2.12
N ALA A 87 11.85 -4.15 1.17
CA ALA A 87 11.97 -4.46 -0.25
C ALA A 87 12.43 -3.20 -0.98
N ALA A 88 12.90 -3.37 -2.21
CA ALA A 88 13.28 -2.22 -3.02
C ALA A 88 12.03 -1.57 -3.61
N PRO A 89 11.81 -0.27 -3.39
CA PRO A 89 10.71 0.43 -4.04
C PRO A 89 10.88 0.42 -5.56
N ASP A 90 9.80 0.25 -6.28
CA ASP A 90 9.82 0.29 -7.74
C ASP A 90 9.14 1.58 -8.26
N THR A 91 9.02 1.67 -9.58
CA THR A 91 8.40 2.83 -10.23
C THR A 91 6.97 3.05 -9.73
N ILE A 92 6.22 1.96 -9.55
CA ILE A 92 4.82 2.04 -9.10
C ILE A 92 4.76 2.62 -7.70
N THR A 93 5.65 2.17 -6.81
CA THR A 93 5.71 2.63 -5.42
C THR A 93 6.00 4.13 -5.35
N TYR A 94 7.03 4.57 -6.06
CA TYR A 94 7.38 5.98 -6.10
C TYR A 94 6.28 6.82 -6.74
N SER A 95 5.68 6.32 -7.83
CA SER A 95 4.60 7.03 -8.52
C SER A 95 3.41 7.25 -7.60
N ALA A 96 3.05 6.25 -6.82
CA ALA A 96 1.94 6.37 -5.87
C ALA A 96 2.24 7.43 -4.80
N ALA A 97 3.47 7.45 -4.29
CA ALA A 97 3.88 8.42 -3.28
C ALA A 97 3.89 9.84 -3.86
N ILE A 98 4.41 10.00 -5.08
CA ILE A 98 4.44 11.29 -5.77
C ILE A 98 3.02 11.80 -6.03
N SER A 99 2.13 10.94 -6.51
CA SER A 99 0.73 11.29 -6.73
C SER A 99 0.03 11.71 -5.44
N ALA A 100 0.32 11.00 -4.34
CA ALA A 100 -0.26 11.35 -3.05
C ALA A 100 0.18 12.75 -2.60
N CYS A 101 1.45 13.06 -2.79
CA CYS A 101 1.99 14.38 -2.47
C CYS A 101 1.37 15.48 -3.34
N GLU A 102 1.19 15.18 -4.64
CA GLU A 102 0.56 16.11 -5.56
C GLU A 102 -0.88 16.41 -5.13
N LYS A 103 -1.65 15.38 -4.81
CA LYS A 103 -3.04 15.53 -4.38
C LYS A 103 -3.17 16.23 -3.03
N GLY A 104 -2.14 16.12 -2.18
CA GLY A 104 -2.08 16.82 -0.91
C GLY A 104 -1.48 18.21 -1.01
N ALA A 105 -1.23 18.70 -2.24
CA ALA A 105 -0.59 19.97 -2.50
C ALA A 105 0.80 20.10 -1.88
N GLN A 106 1.52 18.97 -1.78
CA GLN A 106 2.87 18.91 -1.24
C GLN A 106 3.86 18.75 -2.37
N TRP A 107 3.88 19.72 -3.28
CA TRP A 107 4.70 19.63 -4.50
C TRP A 107 6.21 19.56 -4.20
N GLU A 108 6.66 20.14 -3.09
CA GLU A 108 8.08 20.07 -2.71
C GLU A 108 8.49 18.63 -2.41
N HIS A 109 7.64 17.90 -1.68
CA HIS A 109 7.89 16.49 -1.40
C HIS A 109 7.85 15.66 -2.68
N ALA A 110 6.92 15.97 -3.58
CA ALA A 110 6.82 15.28 -4.87
C ALA A 110 8.13 15.45 -5.67
N LEU A 111 8.67 16.67 -5.71
CA LEU A 111 9.93 16.94 -6.41
C LEU A 111 11.10 16.20 -5.78
N LYS A 112 11.16 16.16 -4.45
CA LYS A 112 12.21 15.42 -3.74
C LYS A 112 12.16 13.93 -4.07
N LEU A 113 10.95 13.37 -4.15
CA LEU A 113 10.78 11.97 -4.49
C LEU A 113 11.22 11.69 -5.93
N MET A 114 10.93 12.60 -6.85
CA MET A 114 11.36 12.45 -8.25
C MET A 114 12.89 12.42 -8.34
N VAL A 115 13.56 13.28 -7.58
CA VAL A 115 15.03 13.31 -7.52
C VAL A 115 15.55 11.99 -6.95
N ARG A 116 14.92 11.48 -5.89
CA ARG A 116 15.32 10.21 -5.30
C ARG A 116 15.17 9.05 -6.27
N MET A 117 14.06 9.02 -7.03
CA MET A 117 13.87 8.01 -8.08
C MET A 117 15.04 7.99 -9.04
N CYS A 118 15.41 9.17 -9.54
CA CYS A 118 16.51 9.30 -10.49
C CYS A 118 17.84 8.86 -9.87
N THR A 119 18.06 9.26 -8.62
CA THR A 119 19.31 8.94 -7.90
C THR A 119 19.39 7.43 -7.63
N GLU A 120 18.29 6.81 -7.29
CA GLU A 120 18.23 5.37 -6.99
C GLU A 120 18.02 4.50 -8.22
N ARG A 121 17.90 5.13 -9.36
CA ARG A 121 17.73 4.47 -10.67
C ARG A 121 16.50 3.56 -10.73
N VAL A 122 15.42 4.07 -10.21
CA VAL A 122 14.15 3.34 -10.24
C VAL A 122 13.36 3.73 -11.48
#